data_8967e8a2b759e3a14c4256dac2d6920e
#
_entry.id   8967e8a2b759e3a14c4256dac2d6920e
#
_cell.length_a   1.000
_cell.length_b   1.000
_cell.length_c   1.000
_cell.angle_alpha   90.00
_cell.angle_beta   90.00
_cell.angle_gamma   90.00
#
_symmetry.space_group_name_H-M   'P 1'
#
loop_
_entity.id
_entity.type
_entity.pdbx_description
1 polymer ?
#
loop_
_entity_poly.entity_id
_entity_poly.type
_entity_poly.pdbx_seq_one_letter_code
_entity_poly.pdbx_strand_id
1 'polypeptide(L)'
;MTKVRDFLGPYRLARLIRLGSVCQVWEAIESHTQKHFALKVLRPEKRKDKTEIGFLKWEHSVGGDFIHKNIIRIHDFVTDADTPFLVLELFSEMNLKMALRRGPEGIAHLVEKIMQQTAEALFYIHQKGYVHCDVKPDNILVNRDGEVRVIDFTIAVKKKTGLGKLFNFGAKQQGTRSYMSPEQIRKQTLDERADVYSLGCTFYELLTGKLPFTAPSPNDLLSKHLSAPIPSAVVHNNNITPEFNNVLRSMMAKDPADRPSSMWEVAKAVKGVKVFVRPPRLPDGSIFDDIPMGGRVENLPQAPDGVQKPEDEKKPEDEKKPGGAEQGGEREDDQGDDKPKGGDAKAG
;
A
#
# COMPACT_ATOMS: atom_id res chain seq x y z
N MET A 1 5.32 12.68 29.27
CA MET A 1 4.52 11.55 28.83
C MET A 1 3.12 12.05 28.52
N THR A 2 2.75 12.13 27.25
CA THR A 2 1.39 12.55 26.85
C THR A 2 0.44 11.43 27.24
N LYS A 3 -0.53 11.72 28.13
CA LYS A 3 -1.60 10.76 28.49
C LYS A 3 -2.25 10.29 27.17
N VAL A 4 -2.20 9.00 26.90
CA VAL A 4 -3.01 8.38 25.86
C VAL A 4 -4.46 8.67 26.24
N ARG A 5 -5.23 9.33 25.35
CA ARG A 5 -6.66 9.47 25.55
C ARG A 5 -7.25 8.07 25.50
N ASP A 6 -7.87 7.62 26.57
CA ASP A 6 -8.50 6.30 26.63
C ASP A 6 -9.72 6.20 25.70
N PHE A 7 -10.19 7.34 25.16
CA PHE A 7 -11.37 7.45 24.29
C PHE A 7 -11.11 8.31 23.05
N LEU A 8 -11.69 7.88 21.93
CA LEU A 8 -11.85 8.66 20.71
C LEU A 8 -13.35 8.68 20.36
N GLY A 9 -14.01 9.83 20.57
CA GLY A 9 -15.47 9.92 20.50
C GLY A 9 -16.12 8.87 21.41
N PRO A 10 -17.07 8.07 20.91
CA PRO A 10 -17.74 7.04 21.72
C PRO A 10 -16.92 5.76 21.89
N TYR A 11 -15.71 5.68 21.34
CA TYR A 11 -14.89 4.47 21.32
C TYR A 11 -13.84 4.47 22.42
N ARG A 12 -13.89 3.50 23.33
CA ARG A 12 -12.84 3.23 24.32
C ARG A 12 -11.73 2.40 23.68
N LEU A 13 -10.49 2.93 23.66
CA LEU A 13 -9.33 2.21 23.14
C LEU A 13 -8.98 1.05 24.09
N ALA A 14 -8.94 -0.16 23.55
CA ALA A 14 -8.67 -1.37 24.31
C ALA A 14 -7.23 -1.87 24.11
N ARG A 15 -6.77 -1.99 22.88
CA ARG A 15 -5.47 -2.56 22.52
C ARG A 15 -4.92 -1.97 21.23
N LEU A 16 -3.62 -1.67 21.21
CA LEU A 16 -2.92 -1.31 19.97
C LEU A 16 -2.68 -2.58 19.14
N ILE A 17 -3.30 -2.65 17.95
CA ILE A 17 -3.12 -3.77 17.00
C ILE A 17 -1.88 -3.55 16.15
N ARG A 18 -1.69 -2.33 15.62
CA ARG A 18 -0.58 -2.00 14.72
C ARG A 18 -0.09 -0.58 14.91
N LEU A 19 1.23 -0.43 14.94
CA LEU A 19 1.91 0.85 14.90
C LEU A 19 2.58 1.03 13.52
N GLY A 20 2.01 1.91 12.69
CA GLY A 20 2.59 2.32 11.40
C GLY A 20 3.34 3.64 11.50
N SER A 21 3.97 4.06 10.39
CA SER A 21 4.69 5.35 10.32
C SER A 21 3.76 6.56 10.33
N VAL A 22 2.55 6.43 9.82
CA VAL A 22 1.54 7.51 9.69
C VAL A 22 0.34 7.26 10.59
N CYS A 23 -0.16 6.03 10.64
CA CYS A 23 -1.34 5.64 11.39
C CYS A 23 -1.03 4.60 12.45
N GLN A 24 -1.86 4.59 13.47
CA GLN A 24 -2.00 3.51 14.45
C GLN A 24 -3.34 2.81 14.20
N VAL A 25 -3.40 1.50 14.39
CA VAL A 25 -4.66 0.76 14.37
C VAL A 25 -4.91 0.22 15.78
N TRP A 26 -6.04 0.59 16.36
CA TRP A 26 -6.45 0.21 17.70
C TRP A 26 -7.69 -0.68 17.65
N GLU A 27 -7.72 -1.71 18.46
CA GLU A 27 -8.99 -2.31 18.87
C GLU A 27 -9.68 -1.36 19.84
N ALA A 28 -10.96 -1.11 19.61
CA ALA A 28 -11.76 -0.22 20.42
C ALA A 28 -13.15 -0.77 20.64
N ILE A 29 -13.77 -0.38 21.74
CA ILE A 29 -15.10 -0.82 22.17
C ILE A 29 -16.02 0.39 22.14
N GLU A 30 -17.10 0.32 21.37
CA GLU A 30 -18.11 1.38 21.36
C GLU A 30 -18.89 1.39 22.66
N SER A 31 -18.99 2.54 23.31
CA SER A 31 -19.53 2.66 24.67
C SER A 31 -21.01 2.26 24.79
N HIS A 32 -21.82 2.52 23.76
CA HIS A 32 -23.27 2.24 23.81
C HIS A 32 -23.61 0.79 23.48
N THR A 33 -23.00 0.25 22.43
CA THR A 33 -23.35 -1.10 21.92
C THR A 33 -22.45 -2.20 22.45
N GLN A 34 -21.31 -1.84 23.07
CA GLN A 34 -20.24 -2.75 23.49
C GLN A 34 -19.65 -3.57 22.34
N LYS A 35 -19.88 -3.15 21.09
CA LYS A 35 -19.29 -3.78 19.90
C LYS A 35 -17.84 -3.39 19.75
N HIS A 36 -17.05 -4.33 19.24
CA HIS A 36 -15.64 -4.14 18.96
C HIS A 36 -15.42 -3.67 17.52
N PHE A 37 -14.51 -2.70 17.35
CA PHE A 37 -14.11 -2.13 16.08
C PHE A 37 -12.59 -2.01 16.01
N ALA A 38 -12.06 -1.86 14.80
CA ALA A 38 -10.71 -1.40 14.59
C ALA A 38 -10.72 0.09 14.22
N LEU A 39 -9.97 0.92 14.92
CA LEU A 39 -9.83 2.34 14.61
C LEU A 39 -8.48 2.59 13.94
N LYS A 40 -8.49 3.07 12.70
CA LYS A 40 -7.28 3.56 11.98
C LYS A 40 -7.14 5.05 12.25
N VAL A 41 -6.21 5.40 13.12
CA VAL A 41 -6.04 6.74 13.71
C VAL A 41 -4.72 7.34 13.25
N LEU A 42 -4.68 8.61 12.84
CA LEU A 42 -3.44 9.30 12.56
C LEU A 42 -2.58 9.43 13.84
N ARG A 43 -1.27 9.19 13.70
CA ARG A 43 -0.31 9.44 14.79
C ARG A 43 -0.37 10.90 15.23
N PRO A 44 -0.06 11.21 16.51
CA PRO A 44 -0.17 12.57 17.06
C PRO A 44 0.49 13.64 16.19
N GLU A 45 1.68 13.36 15.66
CA GLU A 45 2.45 14.25 14.79
C GLU A 45 1.85 14.44 13.38
N LYS A 46 0.89 13.60 12.99
CA LYS A 46 0.22 13.62 11.68
C LYS A 46 -1.22 14.12 11.70
N ARG A 47 -1.81 14.35 12.86
CA ARG A 47 -3.23 14.70 13.02
C ARG A 47 -3.64 16.00 12.35
N LYS A 48 -2.69 16.95 12.18
CA LYS A 48 -2.92 18.25 11.53
C LYS A 48 -2.44 18.31 10.07
N ASP A 49 -1.85 17.23 9.57
CA ASP A 49 -1.37 17.13 8.20
C ASP A 49 -2.57 16.93 7.27
N LYS A 50 -2.91 17.98 6.50
CA LYS A 50 -4.05 17.98 5.57
C LYS A 50 -3.95 16.88 4.51
N THR A 51 -2.75 16.50 4.11
CA THR A 51 -2.50 15.44 3.13
C THR A 51 -2.89 14.09 3.72
N GLU A 52 -2.45 13.81 4.95
CA GLU A 52 -2.74 12.53 5.61
C GLU A 52 -4.23 12.41 5.97
N ILE A 53 -4.87 13.51 6.40
CA ILE A 53 -6.33 13.56 6.57
C ILE A 53 -7.04 13.32 5.25
N GLY A 54 -6.53 13.90 4.16
CA GLY A 54 -7.04 13.68 2.81
C GLY A 54 -6.98 12.20 2.39
N PHE A 55 -5.92 11.49 2.76
CA PHE A 55 -5.80 10.06 2.49
C PHE A 55 -6.83 9.22 3.27
N LEU A 56 -7.09 9.52 4.54
CA LEU A 56 -8.15 8.83 5.29
C LEU A 56 -9.56 9.08 4.69
N LYS A 57 -9.83 10.34 4.30
CA LYS A 57 -11.09 10.68 3.61
C LYS A 57 -11.22 9.91 2.29
N TRP A 58 -10.14 9.86 1.52
CA TRP A 58 -10.12 9.12 0.26
C TRP A 58 -10.36 7.63 0.48
N GLU A 59 -9.70 7.01 1.43
CA GLU A 59 -9.88 5.60 1.78
C GLU A 59 -11.34 5.30 2.15
N HIS A 60 -11.98 6.17 2.94
CA HIS A 60 -13.41 6.06 3.23
C HIS A 60 -14.26 6.23 1.97
N SER A 61 -13.97 7.23 1.13
CA SER A 61 -14.75 7.47 -0.09
C SER A 61 -14.66 6.32 -1.12
N VAL A 62 -13.57 5.57 -1.10
CA VAL A 62 -13.38 4.37 -1.95
C VAL A 62 -14.06 3.16 -1.34
N GLY A 63 -13.74 2.85 -0.08
CA GLY A 63 -14.10 1.57 0.57
C GLY A 63 -15.38 1.60 1.40
N GLY A 64 -15.94 2.79 1.71
CA GLY A 64 -17.11 2.91 2.58
C GLY A 64 -18.37 2.20 2.05
N ASP A 65 -18.53 2.14 0.74
CA ASP A 65 -19.64 1.45 0.09
C ASP A 65 -19.31 -0.02 -0.31
N PHE A 66 -18.11 -0.50 -0.01
CA PHE A 66 -17.78 -1.88 -0.32
C PHE A 66 -18.45 -2.85 0.67
N ILE A 67 -19.25 -3.76 0.14
CA ILE A 67 -19.89 -4.83 0.90
C ILE A 67 -19.48 -6.16 0.26
N HIS A 68 -18.42 -6.77 0.80
CA HIS A 68 -17.90 -8.04 0.31
C HIS A 68 -17.23 -8.80 1.45
N LYS A 69 -17.49 -10.11 1.56
CA LYS A 69 -16.97 -10.96 2.66
C LYS A 69 -15.46 -11.00 2.80
N ASN A 70 -14.73 -10.72 1.72
CA ASN A 70 -13.26 -10.75 1.69
C ASN A 70 -12.63 -9.34 1.58
N ILE A 71 -13.38 -8.29 1.88
CA ILE A 71 -12.92 -6.91 1.97
C ILE A 71 -13.27 -6.38 3.35
N ILE A 72 -12.34 -5.69 3.99
CA ILE A 72 -12.59 -5.06 5.29
C ILE A 72 -13.75 -4.06 5.18
N ARG A 73 -14.71 -4.11 6.08
CA ARG A 73 -15.78 -3.13 6.12
C ARG A 73 -15.27 -1.83 6.73
N ILE A 74 -15.44 -0.73 6.01
CA ILE A 74 -15.26 0.63 6.54
C ILE A 74 -16.64 1.13 6.94
N HIS A 75 -16.81 1.38 8.24
CA HIS A 75 -18.12 1.79 8.77
C HIS A 75 -18.30 3.30 8.72
N ASP A 76 -17.24 4.06 9.08
CA ASP A 76 -17.35 5.51 9.18
C ASP A 76 -15.98 6.19 9.09
N PHE A 77 -16.00 7.48 8.77
CA PHE A 77 -14.89 8.41 8.90
C PHE A 77 -15.27 9.51 9.88
N VAL A 78 -14.69 9.48 11.06
CA VAL A 78 -14.99 10.41 12.13
C VAL A 78 -13.94 11.53 12.16
N THR A 79 -14.43 12.77 12.14
CA THR A 79 -13.63 13.97 12.39
C THR A 79 -13.95 14.48 13.80
N ASP A 80 -13.48 13.78 14.84
CA ASP A 80 -13.52 14.35 16.17
C ASP A 80 -12.51 15.51 16.27
N ALA A 81 -12.84 16.55 17.05
CA ALA A 81 -12.28 17.91 17.02
C ALA A 81 -10.76 18.01 16.82
N ASP A 82 -9.99 17.00 17.22
CA ASP A 82 -8.53 16.99 17.12
C ASP A 82 -7.90 15.74 16.50
N THR A 83 -8.68 14.71 16.18
CA THR A 83 -8.13 13.41 15.78
C THR A 83 -9.04 12.70 14.77
N PRO A 84 -8.81 12.88 13.46
CA PRO A 84 -9.55 12.14 12.44
C PRO A 84 -9.16 10.66 12.44
N PHE A 85 -10.16 9.77 12.29
CA PHE A 85 -9.96 8.32 12.24
C PHE A 85 -11.03 7.61 11.41
N LEU A 86 -10.69 6.41 10.94
CA LEU A 86 -11.64 5.48 10.33
C LEU A 86 -12.12 4.45 11.35
N VAL A 87 -13.40 4.13 11.28
CA VAL A 87 -14.02 3.02 12.02
C VAL A 87 -14.15 1.83 11.08
N LEU A 88 -13.47 0.74 11.39
CA LEU A 88 -13.37 -0.45 10.56
C LEU A 88 -13.94 -1.67 11.28
N GLU A 89 -14.35 -2.68 10.51
CA GLU A 89 -14.55 -4.04 11.01
C GLU A 89 -13.31 -4.49 11.80
N LEU A 90 -13.52 -5.07 12.97
CA LEU A 90 -12.44 -5.74 13.69
C LEU A 90 -12.23 -7.13 13.11
N PHE A 91 -11.11 -7.34 12.44
CA PHE A 91 -10.63 -8.64 12.03
C PHE A 91 -9.34 -8.95 12.79
N SER A 92 -9.47 -9.71 13.88
CA SER A 92 -8.46 -9.86 14.94
C SER A 92 -7.31 -10.81 14.59
N GLU A 93 -6.91 -10.86 13.33
CA GLU A 93 -5.93 -11.84 12.87
C GLU A 93 -4.70 -11.15 12.24
N MET A 94 -3.74 -11.94 11.79
CA MET A 94 -2.50 -11.41 11.21
C MET A 94 -2.65 -11.08 9.73
N ASN A 95 -1.73 -10.30 9.18
CA ASN A 95 -1.60 -10.18 7.74
C ASN A 95 -0.71 -11.29 7.16
N LEU A 96 -0.81 -11.52 5.86
CA LEU A 96 -0.01 -12.56 5.18
C LEU A 96 1.50 -12.35 5.33
N LYS A 97 1.98 -11.09 5.47
CA LYS A 97 3.40 -10.84 5.69
C LYS A 97 3.89 -11.38 7.03
N MET A 98 3.06 -11.25 8.07
CA MET A 98 3.37 -11.83 9.38
C MET A 98 3.33 -13.36 9.33
N ALA A 99 2.34 -13.94 8.62
CA ALA A 99 2.26 -15.38 8.41
C ALA A 99 3.50 -15.91 7.68
N LEU A 100 3.94 -15.26 6.62
CA LEU A 100 5.15 -15.62 5.87
C LEU A 100 6.43 -15.55 6.71
N ARG A 101 6.54 -14.58 7.63
CA ARG A 101 7.69 -14.48 8.56
C ARG A 101 7.76 -15.64 9.55
N ARG A 102 6.65 -16.31 9.84
CA ARG A 102 6.57 -17.50 10.68
C ARG A 102 6.84 -18.80 9.91
N GLY A 103 6.95 -18.70 8.58
CA GLY A 103 7.21 -19.79 7.65
C GLY A 103 6.04 -20.01 6.69
N PRO A 104 6.30 -20.11 5.38
CA PRO A 104 5.26 -20.35 4.38
C PRO A 104 4.57 -21.70 4.58
N GLU A 105 5.24 -22.66 5.22
CA GLU A 105 4.72 -24.01 5.52
C GLU A 105 3.49 -23.95 6.43
N GLY A 106 3.47 -22.98 7.37
CA GLY A 106 2.39 -22.85 8.36
C GLY A 106 1.04 -22.51 7.75
N ILE A 107 1.01 -21.91 6.55
CA ILE A 107 -0.20 -21.55 5.82
C ILE A 107 -0.35 -22.27 4.48
N ALA A 108 0.58 -23.15 4.12
CA ALA A 108 0.59 -23.78 2.81
C ALA A 108 -0.72 -24.53 2.48
N HIS A 109 -1.37 -25.14 3.46
CA HIS A 109 -2.66 -25.83 3.34
C HIS A 109 -3.84 -24.87 3.08
N LEU A 110 -3.70 -23.57 3.36
CA LEU A 110 -4.72 -22.54 3.16
C LEU A 110 -4.51 -21.71 1.90
N VAL A 111 -3.35 -21.89 1.23
CA VAL A 111 -2.89 -21.00 0.15
C VAL A 111 -3.89 -20.91 -1.01
N GLU A 112 -4.45 -22.04 -1.47
CA GLU A 112 -5.42 -22.05 -2.57
C GLU A 112 -6.67 -21.23 -2.20
N LYS A 113 -7.19 -21.41 -0.98
CA LYS A 113 -8.34 -20.66 -0.46
C LYS A 113 -8.02 -19.15 -0.35
N ILE A 114 -6.84 -18.82 0.18
CA ILE A 114 -6.36 -17.42 0.31
C ILE A 114 -6.25 -16.76 -1.07
N MET A 115 -5.62 -17.42 -2.02
CA MET A 115 -5.44 -16.91 -3.39
C MET A 115 -6.77 -16.66 -4.08
N GLN A 116 -7.69 -17.63 -4.00
CA GLN A 116 -9.00 -17.51 -4.61
C GLN A 116 -9.78 -16.34 -4.02
N GLN A 117 -9.91 -16.25 -2.69
CA GLN A 117 -10.65 -15.19 -2.02
C GLN A 117 -10.07 -13.81 -2.28
N THR A 118 -8.73 -13.70 -2.36
CA THR A 118 -8.07 -12.42 -2.65
C THR A 118 -8.38 -11.97 -4.08
N ALA A 119 -8.33 -12.88 -5.07
CA ALA A 119 -8.69 -12.56 -6.44
C ALA A 119 -10.18 -12.16 -6.59
N GLU A 120 -11.09 -12.84 -5.88
CA GLU A 120 -12.52 -12.49 -5.84
C GLU A 120 -12.76 -11.09 -5.23
N ALA A 121 -12.06 -10.77 -4.14
CA ALA A 121 -12.14 -9.44 -3.51
C ALA A 121 -11.65 -8.33 -4.45
N LEU A 122 -10.51 -8.53 -5.10
CA LEU A 122 -9.97 -7.56 -6.06
C LEU A 122 -10.86 -7.44 -7.31
N PHE A 123 -11.46 -8.53 -7.76
CA PHE A 123 -12.45 -8.48 -8.85
C PHE A 123 -13.63 -7.59 -8.48
N TYR A 124 -14.16 -7.72 -7.26
CA TYR A 124 -15.24 -6.85 -6.76
C TYR A 124 -14.82 -5.38 -6.75
N ILE A 125 -13.61 -5.04 -6.27
CA ILE A 125 -13.07 -3.67 -6.27
C ILE A 125 -13.01 -3.13 -7.69
N HIS A 126 -12.55 -3.95 -8.66
CA HIS A 126 -12.48 -3.58 -10.06
C HIS A 126 -13.86 -3.33 -10.68
N GLN A 127 -14.88 -4.13 -10.31
CA GLN A 127 -16.26 -3.91 -10.73
C GLN A 127 -16.85 -2.61 -10.17
N LYS A 128 -16.41 -2.18 -8.97
CA LYS A 128 -16.77 -0.87 -8.40
C LYS A 128 -16.04 0.30 -9.05
N GLY A 129 -15.21 0.03 -10.06
CA GLY A 129 -14.52 1.06 -10.84
C GLY A 129 -13.22 1.57 -10.23
N TYR A 130 -12.59 0.81 -9.35
CA TYR A 130 -11.31 1.16 -8.73
C TYR A 130 -10.22 0.14 -9.06
N VAL A 131 -8.95 0.58 -8.98
CA VAL A 131 -7.74 -0.25 -8.97
C VAL A 131 -7.09 -0.04 -7.61
N HIS A 132 -6.71 -1.10 -6.93
CA HIS A 132 -6.21 -1.05 -5.54
C HIS A 132 -4.81 -0.40 -5.45
N CYS A 133 -3.92 -0.72 -6.39
CA CYS A 133 -2.57 -0.18 -6.54
C CYS A 133 -1.55 -0.53 -5.45
N ASP A 134 -1.93 -1.17 -4.34
CA ASP A 134 -1.01 -1.59 -3.27
C ASP A 134 -1.30 -3.03 -2.80
N VAL A 135 -1.51 -3.94 -3.76
CA VAL A 135 -1.72 -5.36 -3.47
C VAL A 135 -0.40 -5.99 -3.01
N LYS A 136 -0.38 -6.45 -1.76
CA LYS A 136 0.80 -7.07 -1.12
C LYS A 136 0.37 -7.87 0.12
N PRO A 137 1.23 -8.76 0.63
CA PRO A 137 0.91 -9.56 1.82
C PRO A 137 0.55 -8.74 3.06
N ASP A 138 1.10 -7.51 3.20
CA ASP A 138 0.80 -6.61 4.32
C ASP A 138 -0.66 -6.13 4.33
N ASN A 139 -1.30 -6.08 3.15
CA ASN A 139 -2.66 -5.56 2.94
C ASN A 139 -3.69 -6.68 2.75
N ILE A 140 -3.36 -7.91 3.13
CA ILE A 140 -4.27 -9.06 3.14
C ILE A 140 -4.22 -9.67 4.54
N LEU A 141 -5.30 -9.51 5.30
CA LEU A 141 -5.46 -10.17 6.58
C LEU A 141 -5.94 -11.61 6.35
N VAL A 142 -5.52 -12.52 7.20
CA VAL A 142 -5.90 -13.93 7.13
C VAL A 142 -6.13 -14.50 8.53
N ASN A 143 -7.19 -15.29 8.71
CA ASN A 143 -7.46 -16.02 9.93
C ASN A 143 -7.01 -17.49 9.81
N ARG A 144 -7.13 -18.23 10.93
CA ARG A 144 -6.77 -19.65 11.02
C ARG A 144 -7.57 -20.56 10.07
N ASP A 145 -8.74 -20.12 9.63
CA ASP A 145 -9.58 -20.85 8.68
C ASP A 145 -9.26 -20.49 7.22
N GLY A 146 -8.26 -19.61 6.98
CA GLY A 146 -7.90 -19.12 5.66
C GLY A 146 -8.90 -18.13 5.07
N GLU A 147 -9.76 -17.52 5.89
CA GLU A 147 -10.59 -16.41 5.43
C GLU A 147 -9.74 -15.15 5.34
N VAL A 148 -9.96 -14.37 4.30
CA VAL A 148 -9.18 -13.15 4.07
C VAL A 148 -10.03 -11.88 4.16
N ARG A 149 -9.34 -10.77 4.48
CA ARG A 149 -9.84 -9.40 4.28
C ARG A 149 -8.78 -8.59 3.57
N VAL A 150 -9.10 -8.09 2.37
CA VAL A 150 -8.29 -7.08 1.68
C VAL A 150 -8.52 -5.73 2.36
N ILE A 151 -7.42 -5.02 2.66
CA ILE A 151 -7.43 -3.76 3.42
C ILE A 151 -6.63 -2.67 2.70
N ASP A 152 -6.82 -1.42 3.14
CA ASP A 152 -6.00 -0.25 2.79
C ASP A 152 -6.19 0.25 1.35
N PHE A 153 -7.18 1.16 1.16
CA PHE A 153 -7.48 1.80 -0.12
C PHE A 153 -6.85 3.19 -0.26
N THR A 154 -5.86 3.51 0.57
CA THR A 154 -5.24 4.85 0.67
C THR A 154 -4.74 5.36 -0.68
N ILE A 155 -4.17 4.48 -1.52
CA ILE A 155 -3.63 4.83 -2.84
C ILE A 155 -4.41 4.22 -4.00
N ALA A 156 -5.60 3.68 -3.73
CA ALA A 156 -6.49 3.19 -4.79
C ALA A 156 -6.83 4.31 -5.78
N VAL A 157 -6.96 3.98 -7.04
CA VAL A 157 -7.30 4.94 -8.09
C VAL A 157 -8.60 4.56 -8.80
N LYS A 158 -9.38 5.57 -9.19
CA LYS A 158 -10.57 5.35 -10.02
C LYS A 158 -10.16 4.94 -11.42
N LYS A 159 -10.75 3.88 -11.96
CA LYS A 159 -10.54 3.44 -13.35
C LYS A 159 -10.96 4.55 -14.30
N LYS A 160 -10.07 4.92 -15.21
CA LYS A 160 -10.40 5.89 -16.26
C LYS A 160 -11.10 5.18 -17.41
N THR A 161 -12.25 5.69 -17.81
CA THR A 161 -13.03 5.18 -18.94
C THR A 161 -13.07 6.23 -20.07
N GLY A 162 -13.17 5.78 -21.34
CA GLY A 162 -13.31 6.65 -22.49
C GLY A 162 -12.13 7.64 -22.66
N LEU A 163 -12.44 8.89 -23.04
CA LEU A 163 -11.46 9.95 -23.28
C LEU A 163 -10.60 10.31 -22.07
N GLY A 164 -11.04 9.99 -20.85
CA GLY A 164 -10.25 10.19 -19.64
C GLY A 164 -8.93 9.40 -19.58
N LYS A 165 -8.75 8.37 -20.42
CA LYS A 165 -7.50 7.63 -20.55
C LYS A 165 -6.36 8.46 -21.14
N LEU A 166 -6.66 9.53 -21.87
CA LEU A 166 -5.66 10.36 -22.55
C LEU A 166 -4.98 11.41 -21.64
N PHE A 167 -5.55 11.68 -20.47
CA PHE A 167 -5.00 12.68 -19.55
C PHE A 167 -4.35 12.03 -18.34
N ASN A 168 -3.02 11.81 -18.42
CA ASN A 168 -2.21 11.39 -17.28
C ASN A 168 -1.86 12.59 -16.42
N PHE A 169 -2.68 12.93 -15.42
CA PHE A 169 -2.27 13.85 -14.38
C PHE A 169 -1.55 13.05 -13.27
N GLY A 170 -0.20 13.10 -13.33
CA GLY A 170 0.73 12.98 -12.20
C GLY A 170 0.37 11.99 -11.08
N ALA A 171 0.18 10.70 -11.39
CA ALA A 171 0.21 9.71 -10.34
C ALA A 171 1.59 9.74 -9.69
N LYS A 172 1.69 10.23 -8.45
CA LYS A 172 2.91 10.06 -7.66
C LYS A 172 3.22 8.57 -7.63
N GLN A 173 4.50 8.21 -7.76
CA GLN A 173 4.95 6.83 -7.61
C GLN A 173 4.64 6.39 -6.17
N GLN A 174 3.48 5.76 -5.98
CA GLN A 174 2.98 5.28 -4.70
C GLN A 174 2.84 3.76 -4.76
N GLY A 175 3.05 3.11 -3.64
CA GLY A 175 3.00 1.66 -3.51
C GLY A 175 4.33 1.07 -3.04
N THR A 176 4.26 -0.18 -2.63
CA THR A 176 5.42 -0.91 -2.12
C THR A 176 6.25 -1.43 -3.28
N ARG A 177 7.48 -0.94 -3.44
CA ARG A 177 8.35 -1.20 -4.61
C ARG A 177 8.49 -2.67 -5.00
N SER A 178 8.46 -3.59 -4.03
CA SER A 178 8.60 -5.03 -4.26
C SER A 178 7.43 -5.69 -5.00
N TYR A 179 6.30 -4.99 -5.15
CA TYR A 179 5.09 -5.51 -5.80
C TYR A 179 4.58 -4.58 -6.90
N MET A 180 5.28 -3.47 -7.14
CA MET A 180 4.86 -2.40 -8.05
C MET A 180 4.90 -2.89 -9.50
N SER A 181 3.82 -2.68 -10.22
CA SER A 181 3.74 -3.07 -11.64
C SER A 181 4.58 -2.15 -12.54
N PRO A 182 5.03 -2.64 -13.72
CA PRO A 182 5.81 -1.84 -14.69
C PRO A 182 5.13 -0.52 -15.07
N GLU A 183 3.82 -0.52 -15.29
CA GLU A 183 3.04 0.68 -15.62
C GLU A 183 2.93 1.67 -14.46
N GLN A 184 2.87 1.19 -13.20
CA GLN A 184 2.97 2.08 -12.03
C GLN A 184 4.35 2.75 -11.97
N ILE A 185 5.42 2.00 -12.21
CA ILE A 185 6.79 2.52 -12.24
C ILE A 185 6.94 3.58 -13.33
N ARG A 186 6.38 3.31 -14.52
CA ARG A 186 6.40 4.24 -15.67
C ARG A 186 5.40 5.40 -15.54
N LYS A 187 4.60 5.45 -14.46
CA LYS A 187 3.54 6.45 -14.22
C LYS A 187 2.52 6.51 -15.37
N GLN A 188 2.21 5.37 -15.95
CA GLN A 188 1.22 5.22 -17.01
C GLN A 188 -0.20 5.16 -16.44
N THR A 189 -1.21 5.21 -17.31
CA THR A 189 -2.59 4.98 -16.91
C THR A 189 -2.76 3.55 -16.41
N LEU A 190 -3.35 3.39 -15.22
CA LEU A 190 -3.55 2.11 -14.58
C LEU A 190 -4.93 1.54 -14.88
N ASP A 191 -4.98 0.25 -15.10
CA ASP A 191 -6.19 -0.57 -15.10
C ASP A 191 -6.02 -1.77 -14.17
N GLU A 192 -7.01 -2.66 -14.14
CA GLU A 192 -7.04 -3.84 -13.27
C GLU A 192 -5.82 -4.76 -13.39
N ARG A 193 -5.15 -4.73 -14.53
CA ARG A 193 -3.97 -5.57 -14.79
C ARG A 193 -2.74 -5.15 -14.00
N ALA A 194 -2.73 -3.91 -13.46
CA ALA A 194 -1.71 -3.49 -12.49
C ALA A 194 -1.82 -4.31 -11.19
N ASP A 195 -3.04 -4.51 -10.68
CA ASP A 195 -3.27 -5.36 -9.51
C ASP A 195 -3.01 -6.85 -9.81
N VAL A 196 -3.26 -7.32 -11.05
CA VAL A 196 -2.90 -8.70 -11.47
C VAL A 196 -1.40 -8.93 -11.30
N TYR A 197 -0.56 -7.99 -11.75
CA TYR A 197 0.89 -8.08 -11.58
C TYR A 197 1.29 -8.13 -10.10
N SER A 198 0.78 -7.20 -9.30
CA SER A 198 1.09 -7.11 -7.87
C SER A 198 0.63 -8.35 -7.11
N LEU A 199 -0.53 -8.92 -7.50
CA LEU A 199 -1.03 -10.17 -6.94
C LEU A 199 -0.16 -11.36 -7.38
N GLY A 200 0.35 -11.38 -8.61
CA GLY A 200 1.32 -12.36 -9.07
C GLY A 200 2.59 -12.37 -8.22
N CYS A 201 3.14 -11.19 -7.91
CA CYS A 201 4.28 -11.06 -6.98
C CYS A 201 3.93 -11.55 -5.58
N THR A 202 2.72 -11.23 -5.09
CA THR A 202 2.21 -11.67 -3.79
C THR A 202 2.05 -13.18 -3.72
N PHE A 203 1.48 -13.80 -4.75
CA PHE A 203 1.32 -15.26 -4.83
C PHE A 203 2.66 -15.98 -4.97
N TYR A 204 3.58 -15.40 -5.73
CA TYR A 204 4.95 -15.93 -5.79
C TYR A 204 5.59 -15.98 -4.40
N GLU A 205 5.52 -14.88 -3.64
CA GLU A 205 6.06 -14.83 -2.27
C GLU A 205 5.31 -15.78 -1.34
N LEU A 206 3.99 -15.87 -1.43
CA LEU A 206 3.15 -16.75 -0.63
C LEU A 206 3.53 -18.24 -0.82
N LEU A 207 3.84 -18.64 -2.04
CA LEU A 207 4.15 -20.01 -2.41
C LEU A 207 5.63 -20.40 -2.18
N THR A 208 6.54 -19.42 -2.18
CA THR A 208 7.99 -19.65 -2.13
C THR A 208 8.67 -19.13 -0.88
N GLY A 209 8.01 -18.27 -0.10
CA GLY A 209 8.60 -17.49 0.98
C GLY A 209 9.59 -16.42 0.51
N LYS A 210 9.73 -16.19 -0.81
CA LYS A 210 10.71 -15.27 -1.40
C LYS A 210 10.05 -14.29 -2.37
N LEU A 211 10.55 -13.06 -2.39
CA LEU A 211 10.15 -12.08 -3.41
C LEU A 211 10.65 -12.51 -4.80
N PRO A 212 9.87 -12.28 -5.89
CA PRO A 212 10.31 -12.60 -7.24
C PRO A 212 11.51 -11.75 -7.69
N PHE A 213 11.62 -10.53 -7.20
CA PHE A 213 12.73 -9.62 -7.48
C PHE A 213 13.25 -9.01 -6.19
N THR A 214 14.58 -9.01 -6.06
CA THR A 214 15.33 -8.37 -4.97
C THR A 214 16.53 -7.64 -5.55
N ALA A 215 16.94 -6.51 -4.97
CA ALA A 215 18.10 -5.76 -5.40
C ALA A 215 18.70 -4.96 -4.23
N PRO A 216 19.99 -4.58 -4.31
CA PRO A 216 20.64 -3.78 -3.28
C PRO A 216 20.07 -2.36 -3.17
N SER A 217 19.65 -1.75 -4.29
CA SER A 217 19.07 -0.42 -4.29
C SER A 217 17.60 -0.43 -4.72
N PRO A 218 16.81 0.56 -4.26
CA PRO A 218 15.44 0.74 -4.71
C PRO A 218 15.29 0.91 -6.22
N ASN A 219 16.21 1.60 -6.87
CA ASN A 219 16.18 1.85 -8.32
C ASN A 219 16.47 0.57 -9.12
N ASP A 220 17.43 -0.24 -8.66
CA ASP A 220 17.72 -1.53 -9.28
C ASP A 220 16.54 -2.50 -9.14
N LEU A 221 15.84 -2.46 -7.98
CA LEU A 221 14.63 -3.24 -7.79
C LEU A 221 13.53 -2.84 -8.79
N LEU A 222 13.30 -1.55 -8.97
CA LEU A 222 12.35 -1.06 -9.97
C LEU A 222 12.77 -1.45 -11.40
N SER A 223 14.06 -1.38 -11.72
CA SER A 223 14.60 -1.83 -13.02
C SER A 223 14.33 -3.33 -13.26
N LYS A 224 14.46 -4.15 -12.22
CA LYS A 224 14.12 -5.59 -12.34
C LYS A 224 12.63 -5.82 -12.60
N HIS A 225 11.74 -5.04 -11.97
CA HIS A 225 10.31 -5.11 -12.28
C HIS A 225 10.02 -4.71 -13.74
N LEU A 226 10.79 -3.78 -14.31
CA LEU A 226 10.60 -3.33 -15.69
C LEU A 226 11.10 -4.35 -16.73
N SER A 227 12.22 -5.03 -16.50
CA SER A 227 12.91 -5.75 -17.58
C SER A 227 13.49 -7.12 -17.21
N ALA A 228 13.71 -7.44 -15.93
CA ALA A 228 14.32 -8.72 -15.59
C ALA A 228 13.40 -9.91 -15.94
N PRO A 229 13.97 -11.05 -16.36
CA PRO A 229 13.22 -12.28 -16.56
C PRO A 229 12.42 -12.67 -15.32
N ILE A 230 11.20 -13.17 -15.53
CA ILE A 230 10.34 -13.62 -14.43
C ILE A 230 10.89 -14.93 -13.88
N PRO A 231 11.25 -15.01 -12.59
CA PRO A 231 11.83 -16.22 -12.02
C PRO A 231 10.78 -17.33 -11.93
N SER A 232 11.25 -18.58 -12.05
CA SER A 232 10.39 -19.74 -11.84
C SER A 232 10.19 -20.00 -10.35
N ALA A 233 8.94 -20.10 -9.90
CA ALA A 233 8.62 -20.44 -8.51
C ALA A 233 9.04 -21.87 -8.13
N VAL A 234 9.07 -22.79 -9.10
CA VAL A 234 9.47 -24.20 -8.92
C VAL A 234 10.90 -24.33 -8.43
N VAL A 235 11.79 -23.37 -8.77
CA VAL A 235 13.19 -23.36 -8.26
C VAL A 235 13.25 -23.22 -6.74
N HIS A 236 12.27 -22.53 -6.13
CA HIS A 236 12.24 -22.30 -4.70
C HIS A 236 11.26 -23.21 -3.95
N ASN A 237 10.28 -23.76 -4.66
CA ASN A 237 9.32 -24.72 -4.13
C ASN A 237 8.98 -25.74 -5.22
N ASN A 238 9.66 -26.89 -5.19
CA ASN A 238 9.50 -27.98 -6.16
C ASN A 238 8.14 -28.70 -6.05
N ASN A 239 7.34 -28.37 -5.03
CA ASN A 239 5.98 -28.85 -4.91
C ASN A 239 4.95 -28.04 -5.72
N ILE A 240 5.36 -26.92 -6.33
CA ILE A 240 4.49 -26.17 -7.26
C ILE A 240 4.46 -26.90 -8.60
N THR A 241 3.26 -27.02 -9.20
CA THR A 241 3.14 -27.63 -10.53
C THR A 241 3.71 -26.69 -11.62
N PRO A 242 4.27 -27.25 -12.71
CA PRO A 242 4.72 -26.44 -13.85
C PRO A 242 3.59 -25.59 -14.45
N GLU A 243 2.36 -26.13 -14.48
CA GLU A 243 1.17 -25.46 -14.99
C GLU A 243 0.84 -24.21 -14.15
N PHE A 244 0.86 -24.33 -12.81
CA PHE A 244 0.59 -23.18 -11.94
C PHE A 244 1.74 -22.17 -11.96
N ASN A 245 2.99 -22.62 -12.08
CA ASN A 245 4.12 -21.73 -12.29
C ASN A 245 3.94 -20.87 -13.58
N ASN A 246 3.34 -21.42 -14.64
CA ASN A 246 3.03 -20.65 -15.84
C ASN A 246 1.92 -19.62 -15.58
N VAL A 247 0.92 -19.94 -14.77
CA VAL A 247 -0.08 -18.96 -14.31
C VAL A 247 0.60 -17.79 -13.58
N LEU A 248 1.49 -18.07 -12.60
CA LEU A 248 2.23 -17.02 -11.91
C LEU A 248 3.06 -16.14 -12.85
N ARG A 249 3.73 -16.77 -13.83
CA ARG A 249 4.53 -16.05 -14.82
C ARG A 249 3.68 -15.17 -15.72
N SER A 250 2.53 -15.64 -16.17
CA SER A 250 1.60 -14.81 -16.95
C SER A 250 1.09 -13.62 -16.16
N MET A 251 0.75 -13.79 -14.88
CA MET A 251 0.35 -12.68 -14.02
C MET A 251 1.44 -11.60 -13.90
N MET A 252 2.73 -12.02 -13.86
CA MET A 252 3.88 -11.12 -13.74
C MET A 252 4.47 -10.68 -15.08
N ALA A 253 3.80 -10.92 -16.22
CA ALA A 253 4.24 -10.46 -17.54
C ALA A 253 4.47 -8.93 -17.53
N LYS A 254 5.53 -8.49 -18.24
CA LYS A 254 5.92 -7.08 -18.24
C LYS A 254 4.93 -6.20 -18.99
N ASP A 255 4.44 -6.71 -20.14
CA ASP A 255 3.35 -6.08 -20.86
C ASP A 255 2.02 -6.46 -20.21
N PRO A 256 1.17 -5.48 -19.85
CA PRO A 256 -0.18 -5.77 -19.36
C PRO A 256 -1.04 -6.59 -20.33
N ALA A 257 -0.77 -6.53 -21.64
CA ALA A 257 -1.51 -7.29 -22.65
C ALA A 257 -1.28 -8.81 -22.56
N ASP A 258 -0.11 -9.22 -22.02
CA ASP A 258 0.26 -10.64 -21.85
C ASP A 258 -0.24 -11.23 -20.51
N ARG A 259 -0.91 -10.43 -19.68
CA ARG A 259 -1.47 -10.87 -18.40
C ARG A 259 -2.93 -11.32 -18.54
N PRO A 260 -3.44 -12.12 -17.58
CA PRO A 260 -4.89 -12.29 -17.43
C PRO A 260 -5.60 -10.94 -17.46
N SER A 261 -6.66 -10.83 -18.26
CA SER A 261 -7.34 -9.56 -18.54
C SER A 261 -8.11 -9.02 -17.31
N SER A 262 -8.40 -9.89 -16.34
CA SER A 262 -9.15 -9.56 -15.14
C SER A 262 -8.82 -10.48 -13.97
N MET A 263 -9.16 -10.06 -12.76
CA MET A 263 -9.08 -10.91 -11.55
C MET A 263 -10.04 -12.10 -11.59
N TRP A 264 -11.08 -12.05 -12.42
CA TRP A 264 -11.95 -13.20 -12.65
C TRP A 264 -11.19 -14.33 -13.34
N GLU A 265 -10.38 -14.02 -14.35
CA GLU A 265 -9.51 -15.03 -15.01
C GLU A 265 -8.48 -15.60 -14.05
N VAL A 266 -7.89 -14.75 -13.18
CA VAL A 266 -7.00 -15.22 -12.12
C VAL A 266 -7.72 -16.18 -11.16
N ALA A 267 -8.90 -15.83 -10.66
CA ALA A 267 -9.68 -16.69 -9.78
C ALA A 267 -10.04 -18.02 -10.43
N LYS A 268 -10.40 -18.01 -11.73
CA LYS A 268 -10.65 -19.23 -12.50
C LYS A 268 -9.39 -20.10 -12.64
N ALA A 269 -8.23 -19.48 -12.89
CA ALA A 269 -6.96 -20.19 -12.99
C ALA A 269 -6.57 -20.83 -11.66
N VAL A 270 -6.69 -20.10 -10.53
CA VAL A 270 -6.43 -20.65 -9.19
C VAL A 270 -7.32 -21.85 -8.87
N LYS A 271 -8.59 -21.81 -9.29
CA LYS A 271 -9.54 -22.91 -9.08
C LYS A 271 -9.34 -24.07 -10.03
N GLY A 272 -8.94 -23.80 -11.27
CA GLY A 272 -8.90 -24.79 -12.36
C GLY A 272 -7.54 -25.44 -12.58
N VAL A 273 -6.44 -24.83 -12.09
CA VAL A 273 -5.08 -25.33 -12.26
C VAL A 273 -4.56 -25.84 -10.92
N LYS A 274 -4.14 -27.08 -10.87
CA LYS A 274 -3.58 -27.68 -9.66
C LYS A 274 -2.33 -26.89 -9.20
N VAL A 275 -2.36 -26.37 -7.99
CA VAL A 275 -1.26 -25.55 -7.44
C VAL A 275 -0.06 -26.40 -7.05
N PHE A 276 -0.31 -27.49 -6.32
CA PHE A 276 0.73 -28.34 -5.74
C PHE A 276 0.77 -29.73 -6.38
N VAL A 277 1.96 -30.27 -6.57
CA VAL A 277 2.17 -31.67 -6.99
C VAL A 277 1.60 -32.63 -5.95
N ARG A 278 1.86 -32.33 -4.66
CA ARG A 278 1.33 -33.08 -3.52
C ARG A 278 0.62 -32.08 -2.59
N PRO A 279 -0.50 -32.47 -1.96
CA PRO A 279 -1.16 -31.62 -0.99
C PRO A 279 -0.15 -31.18 0.11
N PRO A 280 -0.12 -29.89 0.48
CA PRO A 280 0.69 -29.43 1.60
C PRO A 280 0.34 -30.17 2.88
N ARG A 281 1.33 -30.45 3.73
CA ARG A 281 1.09 -31.02 5.05
C ARG A 281 0.40 -30.00 5.94
N LEU A 282 -0.51 -30.49 6.79
CA LEU A 282 -1.01 -29.67 7.89
C LEU A 282 0.14 -29.46 8.88
N PRO A 283 0.33 -28.24 9.40
CA PRO A 283 1.36 -27.97 10.40
C PRO A 283 1.01 -28.69 11.71
N ASP A 284 2.02 -29.13 12.46
CA ASP A 284 1.86 -29.78 13.77
C ASP A 284 1.28 -28.84 14.85
N GLY A 285 1.25 -27.54 14.60
CA GLY A 285 0.65 -26.50 15.42
C GLY A 285 0.19 -25.35 14.53
N SER A 286 -0.75 -24.53 15.03
CA SER A 286 -1.21 -23.38 14.28
C SER A 286 -0.26 -22.19 14.44
N ILE A 287 0.17 -21.59 13.34
CA ILE A 287 0.93 -20.32 13.37
C ILE A 287 0.13 -19.16 14.01
N PHE A 288 -1.16 -19.38 14.22
CA PHE A 288 -2.06 -18.42 14.85
C PHE A 288 -2.14 -18.60 16.39
N ASP A 289 -1.59 -19.68 16.96
CA ASP A 289 -1.72 -19.97 18.40
C ASP A 289 -0.88 -19.00 19.26
N ASP A 290 0.21 -18.46 18.73
CA ASP A 290 1.08 -17.50 19.43
C ASP A 290 0.64 -16.03 19.27
N ILE A 291 -0.54 -15.76 18.71
CA ILE A 291 -1.09 -14.41 18.69
C ILE A 291 -1.63 -14.13 20.10
N PRO A 292 -1.07 -13.14 20.84
CA PRO A 292 -1.56 -12.81 22.15
C PRO A 292 -3.03 -12.37 22.05
N MET A 293 -3.95 -13.23 22.44
CA MET A 293 -5.34 -12.89 22.64
C MET A 293 -5.41 -11.97 23.87
N GLY A 294 -5.19 -10.64 23.65
CA GLY A 294 -5.43 -9.63 24.66
C GLY A 294 -4.42 -9.56 25.82
N GLY A 295 -3.15 -9.34 25.52
CA GLY A 295 -2.16 -8.94 26.51
C GLY A 295 -2.06 -7.41 26.61
N ARG A 296 -2.12 -6.83 27.83
CA ARG A 296 -1.66 -5.47 28.12
C ARG A 296 -0.28 -5.28 27.49
N VAL A 297 -0.06 -4.11 26.89
CA VAL A 297 1.27 -3.68 26.39
C VAL A 297 2.18 -3.41 27.60
N GLU A 298 2.70 -4.48 28.21
CA GLU A 298 3.89 -4.44 29.04
C GLU A 298 4.97 -5.11 28.19
N ASN A 299 5.97 -4.32 27.78
CA ASN A 299 7.14 -4.69 26.99
C ASN A 299 6.97 -4.80 25.46
N LEU A 300 6.93 -3.62 24.80
CA LEU A 300 7.48 -3.52 23.45
C LEU A 300 9.00 -3.82 23.54
N PRO A 301 9.56 -4.73 22.69
CA PRO A 301 11.01 -4.82 22.57
C PRO A 301 11.52 -3.45 22.14
N GLN A 302 12.43 -2.89 22.92
CA GLN A 302 13.20 -1.72 22.52
C GLN A 302 13.90 -2.09 21.22
N ALA A 303 13.85 -1.19 20.22
CA ALA A 303 14.63 -1.34 19.01
C ALA A 303 16.09 -1.56 19.42
N PRO A 304 16.82 -2.50 18.79
CA PRO A 304 18.23 -2.69 19.11
C PRO A 304 18.97 -1.37 18.91
N ASP A 305 19.63 -0.90 19.97
CA ASP A 305 20.58 0.21 19.93
C ASP A 305 21.65 -0.14 18.92
N GLY A 306 21.74 0.61 17.80
CA GLY A 306 22.82 0.39 16.85
C GLY A 306 22.54 0.72 15.38
N VAL A 307 21.44 1.39 15.04
CA VAL A 307 21.32 1.98 13.69
C VAL A 307 21.84 3.42 13.76
N GLN A 308 23.11 3.61 13.39
CA GLN A 308 23.68 4.93 13.14
C GLN A 308 22.78 5.67 12.13
N LYS A 309 22.31 6.85 12.54
CA LYS A 309 21.70 7.82 11.64
C LYS A 309 22.72 8.16 10.53
N PRO A 310 22.31 8.25 9.26
CA PRO A 310 23.16 8.89 8.27
C PRO A 310 23.44 10.32 8.75
N GLU A 311 24.71 10.69 8.80
CA GLU A 311 25.13 12.06 9.09
C GLU A 311 24.49 13.00 8.06
N ASP A 312 23.85 14.05 8.57
CA ASP A 312 23.34 15.14 7.76
C ASP A 312 24.51 15.73 6.95
N GLU A 313 24.39 15.71 5.63
CA GLU A 313 25.28 16.43 4.74
C GLU A 313 25.32 17.90 5.14
N LYS A 314 26.48 18.32 5.63
CA LYS A 314 26.78 19.72 5.93
C LYS A 314 26.59 20.55 4.65
N LYS A 315 25.71 21.53 4.72
CA LYS A 315 25.66 22.63 3.75
C LYS A 315 27.03 23.29 3.68
N PRO A 316 27.54 23.63 2.49
CA PRO A 316 28.77 24.41 2.38
C PRO A 316 28.55 25.80 3.01
N GLU A 317 29.44 26.17 3.92
CA GLU A 317 29.52 27.50 4.51
C GLU A 317 29.85 28.55 3.43
N ASP A 318 29.07 29.61 3.41
CA ASP A 318 29.32 30.80 2.62
C ASP A 318 30.71 31.37 2.92
N GLU A 319 31.62 31.36 1.95
CA GLU A 319 32.89 32.07 2.01
C GLU A 319 32.66 33.57 2.15
N LYS A 320 33.05 34.13 3.29
CA LYS A 320 33.18 35.56 3.52
C LYS A 320 34.32 36.10 2.65
N LYS A 321 34.02 36.97 1.68
CA LYS A 321 34.99 37.85 1.05
C LYS A 321 35.40 38.98 2.01
N PRO A 322 36.70 39.33 2.12
CA PRO A 322 37.16 40.46 2.92
C PRO A 322 36.93 41.79 2.20
N GLY A 323 36.66 42.80 2.99
CA GLY A 323 36.40 44.17 2.55
C GLY A 323 37.60 44.90 2.00
N GLY A 324 37.31 45.90 1.21
CA GLY A 324 38.28 46.89 0.66
C GLY A 324 37.55 48.09 0.08
N ALA A 325 37.57 49.17 0.87
CA ALA A 325 37.74 50.60 0.61
C ALA A 325 36.99 51.30 -0.54
N GLU A 326 36.22 52.27 -0.13
CA GLU A 326 35.92 53.65 -0.55
C GLU A 326 36.51 54.17 -1.85
N GLN A 327 35.66 54.84 -2.64
CA GLN A 327 35.74 56.22 -3.17
C GLN A 327 34.67 56.31 -4.26
N GLY A 328 33.67 57.14 -4.20
CA GLY A 328 33.64 58.60 -4.32
C GLY A 328 33.32 58.99 -5.77
N GLY A 329 32.19 59.67 -6.04
CA GLY A 329 31.94 60.32 -7.33
C GLY A 329 30.49 60.39 -7.76
N GLU A 330 29.91 61.44 -7.47
CA GLU A 330 28.83 62.33 -7.81
C GLU A 330 28.25 62.25 -9.24
N ARG A 331 26.92 62.52 -9.31
CA ARG A 331 26.11 63.28 -10.28
C ARG A 331 25.97 62.71 -11.72
N GLU A 332 24.88 62.83 -12.41
CA GLU A 332 23.79 63.79 -12.62
C GLU A 332 22.71 63.14 -13.47
N ASP A 333 21.49 63.58 -13.19
CA ASP A 333 20.31 63.81 -14.02
C ASP A 333 20.36 63.41 -15.51
N ASP A 334 19.33 62.82 -16.06
CA ASP A 334 18.39 63.53 -16.96
C ASP A 334 17.11 62.74 -17.29
N GLN A 335 16.11 63.52 -17.53
CA GLN A 335 14.70 63.25 -17.82
C GLN A 335 14.48 62.71 -19.23
N GLY A 336 13.32 62.16 -19.45
CA GLY A 336 12.73 62.19 -20.79
C GLY A 336 11.74 61.09 -21.08
N ASP A 337 10.51 61.33 -20.74
CA ASP A 337 9.28 61.19 -21.53
C ASP A 337 9.40 60.51 -22.91
N ASP A 338 8.55 59.56 -23.21
CA ASP A 338 7.40 59.76 -24.08
C ASP A 338 6.60 58.50 -24.38
N LYS A 339 5.30 58.52 -24.17
CA LYS A 339 4.27 57.77 -24.89
C LYS A 339 3.94 58.55 -26.14
N PRO A 340 3.23 58.10 -27.17
CA PRO A 340 2.10 57.17 -27.16
C PRO A 340 1.77 56.42 -28.49
N LYS A 341 0.66 55.61 -28.38
CA LYS A 341 -0.36 55.29 -29.41
C LYS A 341 0.08 54.46 -30.64
N GLY A 342 -0.58 53.45 -31.08
CA GLY A 342 -2.02 53.20 -31.27
C GLY A 342 -2.15 52.43 -32.59
N GLY A 343 -3.21 51.72 -32.80
CA GLY A 343 -3.68 51.34 -34.14
C GLY A 343 -3.88 49.82 -34.33
N ASP A 344 -4.99 49.40 -34.06
CA ASP A 344 -6.11 48.82 -34.84
C ASP A 344 -5.79 48.04 -36.12
N ALA A 345 -6.41 46.89 -36.20
CA ALA A 345 -7.35 46.44 -37.23
C ALA A 345 -7.01 45.16 -38.01
N LYS A 346 -7.91 44.19 -37.80
CA LYS A 346 -8.68 43.38 -38.77
C LYS A 346 -7.98 42.31 -39.63
N ALA A 347 -8.48 41.09 -39.37
CA ALA A 347 -9.27 40.25 -40.31
C ALA A 347 -8.50 39.55 -41.45
N GLY A 348 -8.66 38.27 -41.48
CA GLY A 348 -8.37 37.29 -42.48
C GLY A 348 -8.61 35.93 -41.90
#